data_b9498ce2475a03ca0920998e4c863f6b
#
_entry.id   b9498ce2475a03ca0920998e4c863f6b
#
_cell.length_a   1.000
_cell.length_b   1.000
_cell.length_c   1.000
_cell.angle_alpha   90.00
_cell.angle_beta   90.00
_cell.angle_gamma   90.00
#
_symmetry.space_group_name_H-M   'P 1'
#
loop_
_entity.id
_entity.type
_entity.pdbx_description
1 polymer ?
#
loop_
_entity_poly.entity_id
_entity_poly.type
_entity_poly.pdbx_seq_one_letter_code
_entity_poly.pdbx_strand_id
1 'polypeptide(L)'
;MSKIRVVHYINQFFANIGGEEKADYPAELRVGEVVGPGLALAQKFGDEAEIVATIVCGDSYFNENLEKAKAEILEMVKGQNADLFIAGPAFNAGRYGVACGTVCDMIKEELGIPVVMAINMMDLVQKSGNKIHIDKL
;
A
#
# COMPACT_ATOMS: atom_id res chain seq x y z
N MET A 1 16.68 -14.05 -11.95
CA MET A 1 15.35 -14.21 -11.35
C MET A 1 14.70 -12.88 -11.12
N SER A 2 13.44 -12.81 -11.43
CA SER A 2 12.68 -11.57 -11.22
C SER A 2 12.42 -11.34 -9.74
N LYS A 3 12.51 -10.10 -9.32
CA LYS A 3 12.10 -9.72 -7.98
C LYS A 3 10.58 -9.70 -7.89
N ILE A 4 10.05 -9.96 -6.70
CA ILE A 4 8.62 -9.79 -6.43
C ILE A 4 8.31 -8.31 -6.54
N ARG A 5 7.32 -7.96 -7.32
CA ARG A 5 6.93 -6.55 -7.53
C ARG A 5 5.87 -6.17 -6.51
N VAL A 6 6.17 -5.16 -5.70
CA VAL A 6 5.32 -4.72 -4.59
C VAL A 6 4.79 -3.31 -4.84
N VAL A 7 3.51 -3.12 -4.61
CA VAL A 7 2.91 -1.78 -4.55
C VAL A 7 2.51 -1.52 -3.10
N HIS A 8 2.90 -0.36 -2.57
CA HIS A 8 2.65 0.03 -1.19
C HIS A 8 1.64 1.17 -1.13
N TYR A 9 0.61 1.05 -0.30
CA TYR A 9 -0.45 2.05 -0.13
C TYR A 9 -0.31 2.72 1.23
N ILE A 10 -0.24 4.05 1.24
CA ILE A 10 -0.16 4.85 2.46
C ILE A 10 -1.02 6.11 2.31
N ASN A 11 -1.27 6.79 3.44
CA ASN A 11 -2.00 8.05 3.41
C ASN A 11 -1.03 9.25 3.35
N GLN A 12 -1.61 10.45 3.34
CA GLN A 12 -0.85 11.69 3.24
C GLN A 12 0.11 11.92 4.41
N PHE A 13 -0.23 11.43 5.59
CA PHE A 13 0.61 11.60 6.78
C PHE A 13 1.91 10.81 6.62
N PHE A 14 1.81 9.54 6.27
CA PHE A 14 2.99 8.68 6.11
C PHE A 14 3.82 9.02 4.88
N ALA A 15 3.23 9.74 3.93
CA ALA A 15 3.97 10.24 2.77
C ALA A 15 4.64 11.59 3.04
N ASN A 16 4.53 12.11 4.27
CA ASN A 16 5.13 13.39 4.67
C ASN A 16 4.58 14.59 3.91
N ILE A 17 3.32 14.51 3.46
CA ILE A 17 2.62 15.62 2.80
C ILE A 17 2.00 16.54 3.83
N GLY A 18 1.42 15.97 4.88
CA GLY A 18 0.79 16.73 5.94
C GLY A 18 -0.12 15.86 6.78
N GLY A 19 -0.75 16.47 7.78
CA GLY A 19 -1.67 15.78 8.67
C GLY A 19 -3.10 15.86 8.16
N GLU A 20 -4.04 16.08 9.09
CA GLU A 20 -5.47 16.13 8.77
C GLU A 20 -5.80 17.20 7.74
N GLU A 21 -5.06 18.30 7.69
CA GLU A 21 -5.29 19.37 6.73
C GLU A 21 -5.04 18.95 5.28
N LYS A 22 -4.37 17.81 5.09
CA LYS A 22 -4.10 17.23 3.78
C LYS A 22 -4.85 15.92 3.56
N ALA A 23 -5.83 15.62 4.38
CA ALA A 23 -6.59 14.38 4.27
C ALA A 23 -7.43 14.29 2.99
N ASP A 24 -7.63 15.40 2.29
CA ASP A 24 -8.32 15.45 1.00
C ASP A 24 -7.39 15.23 -0.21
N TYR A 25 -6.16 14.83 0.03
CA TYR A 25 -5.16 14.63 -1.02
C TYR A 25 -5.63 13.55 -2.02
N PRO A 26 -5.75 13.88 -3.30
CA PRO A 26 -6.22 12.89 -4.29
C PRO A 26 -5.27 11.71 -4.43
N ALA A 27 -5.81 10.57 -4.85
CA ALA A 27 -5.00 9.38 -5.06
C ALA A 27 -3.89 9.66 -6.08
N GLU A 28 -2.67 9.31 -5.72
CA GLU A 28 -1.48 9.58 -6.52
C GLU A 28 -0.60 8.35 -6.61
N LEU A 29 -0.17 8.01 -7.82
CA LEU A 29 0.77 6.91 -8.03
C LEU A 29 2.18 7.50 -8.18
N ARG A 30 3.09 7.06 -7.34
CA ARG A 30 4.50 7.46 -7.39
C ARG A 30 5.34 6.28 -7.83
N VAL A 31 5.61 6.21 -9.11
CA VAL A 31 6.37 5.11 -9.69
C VAL A 31 7.85 5.24 -9.32
N GLY A 32 8.43 4.13 -8.85
CA GLY A 32 9.83 4.10 -8.50
C GLY A 32 10.18 4.78 -7.17
N GLU A 33 9.19 5.28 -6.43
CA GLU A 33 9.45 5.95 -5.15
C GLU A 33 9.13 5.04 -3.98
N VAL A 34 9.99 5.06 -2.98
CA VAL A 34 9.80 4.37 -1.71
C VAL A 34 9.72 5.44 -0.64
N VAL A 35 8.58 5.53 0.05
CA VAL A 35 8.27 6.66 0.93
C VAL A 35 7.84 6.16 2.31
N GLY A 36 8.25 6.90 3.34
CA GLY A 36 7.81 6.63 4.71
C GLY A 36 8.06 5.21 5.17
N PRO A 37 7.00 4.49 5.61
CA PRO A 37 7.15 3.11 6.09
C PRO A 37 7.76 2.15 5.06
N GLY A 38 7.65 2.48 3.77
CA GLY A 38 8.23 1.67 2.72
C GLY A 38 9.74 1.55 2.79
N LEU A 39 10.41 2.52 3.41
CA LEU A 39 11.87 2.46 3.58
C LEU A 39 12.28 1.26 4.43
N ALA A 40 11.56 1.00 5.50
CA ALA A 40 11.82 -0.17 6.35
C ALA A 40 11.52 -1.46 5.59
N LEU A 41 10.45 -1.47 4.80
CA LEU A 41 10.11 -2.63 3.99
C LEU A 41 11.19 -2.93 2.96
N ALA A 42 11.68 -1.90 2.29
CA ALA A 42 12.71 -2.06 1.27
C ALA A 42 13.98 -2.68 1.85
N GLN A 43 14.36 -2.27 3.07
CA GLN A 43 15.51 -2.84 3.76
C GLN A 43 15.28 -4.33 4.07
N LYS A 44 14.09 -4.68 4.52
CA LYS A 44 13.75 -6.05 4.86
C LYS A 44 13.74 -6.96 3.63
N PHE A 45 13.25 -6.45 2.52
CA PHE A 45 13.15 -7.23 1.27
C PHE A 45 14.51 -7.53 0.64
N GLY A 46 15.47 -6.62 0.76
CA GLY A 46 16.76 -6.77 0.11
C GLY A 46 16.59 -7.01 -1.38
N ASP A 47 17.15 -8.10 -1.86
CA ASP A 47 17.09 -8.45 -3.29
C ASP A 47 15.90 -9.33 -3.68
N GLU A 48 15.08 -9.72 -2.71
CA GLU A 48 13.97 -10.65 -2.97
C GLU A 48 12.75 -9.97 -3.58
N ALA A 49 12.52 -8.70 -3.22
CA ALA A 49 11.35 -7.96 -3.66
C ALA A 49 11.71 -6.49 -3.83
N GLU A 50 10.91 -5.79 -4.63
CA GLU A 50 11.12 -4.37 -4.90
C GLU A 50 9.80 -3.64 -4.82
N ILE A 51 9.78 -2.51 -4.10
CA ILE A 51 8.61 -1.64 -4.10
C ILE A 51 8.69 -0.83 -5.39
N VAL A 52 7.89 -1.24 -6.38
CA VAL A 52 7.94 -0.61 -7.70
C VAL A 52 7.18 0.70 -7.75
N ALA A 53 6.24 0.90 -6.82
CA ALA A 53 5.47 2.14 -6.74
C ALA A 53 4.82 2.26 -5.37
N THR A 54 4.54 3.50 -4.98
CA THR A 54 3.80 3.82 -3.76
C THR A 54 2.54 4.59 -4.17
N ILE A 55 1.40 4.20 -3.63
CA ILE A 55 0.15 4.93 -3.83
C ILE A 55 -0.13 5.74 -2.58
N VAL A 56 -0.32 7.04 -2.76
CA VAL A 56 -0.65 7.96 -1.66
C VAL A 56 -2.09 8.42 -1.87
N CYS A 57 -2.90 8.34 -0.84
CA CYS A 57 -4.29 8.80 -0.92
C CYS A 57 -4.73 9.34 0.43
N GLY A 58 -5.30 10.54 0.43
CA GLY A 58 -5.82 11.13 1.66
C GLY A 58 -7.05 10.38 2.15
N ASP A 59 -7.19 10.25 3.47
CA ASP A 59 -8.27 9.48 4.07
C ASP A 59 -9.65 10.10 3.77
N SER A 60 -9.76 11.41 3.78
CA SER A 60 -11.00 12.09 3.45
C SER A 60 -11.34 11.96 1.96
N TYR A 61 -10.33 12.10 1.11
CA TYR A 61 -10.53 11.90 -0.32
C TYR A 61 -11.09 10.49 -0.59
N PHE A 62 -10.49 9.49 0.03
CA PHE A 62 -10.94 8.11 -0.15
C PHE A 62 -12.38 7.91 0.29
N ASN A 63 -12.73 8.38 1.50
CA ASN A 63 -14.08 8.21 2.04
C ASN A 63 -15.14 9.01 1.29
N GLU A 64 -14.82 10.23 0.87
CA GLU A 64 -15.77 11.11 0.19
C GLU A 64 -15.94 10.78 -1.28
N ASN A 65 -14.99 10.07 -1.88
CA ASN A 65 -15.02 9.70 -3.29
C ASN A 65 -14.81 8.19 -3.44
N LEU A 66 -15.44 7.40 -2.60
CA LEU A 66 -15.18 5.98 -2.45
C LEU A 66 -15.10 5.21 -3.77
N GLU A 67 -16.14 5.27 -4.59
CA GLU A 67 -16.15 4.52 -5.84
C GLU A 67 -15.11 5.02 -6.84
N LYS A 68 -14.94 6.31 -6.92
CA LYS A 68 -13.95 6.93 -7.80
C LYS A 68 -12.54 6.57 -7.35
N ALA A 69 -12.25 6.71 -6.06
CA ALA A 69 -10.94 6.41 -5.50
C ALA A 69 -10.57 4.94 -5.68
N LYS A 70 -11.53 4.05 -5.42
CA LYS A 70 -11.32 2.61 -5.62
C LYS A 70 -10.95 2.30 -7.06
N ALA A 71 -11.67 2.87 -8.01
CA ALA A 71 -11.40 2.65 -9.42
C ALA A 71 -10.03 3.19 -9.82
N GLU A 72 -9.68 4.37 -9.35
CA GLU A 72 -8.37 4.97 -9.61
C GLU A 72 -7.23 4.09 -9.08
N ILE A 73 -7.36 3.65 -7.84
CA ILE A 73 -6.34 2.82 -7.18
C ILE A 73 -6.20 1.48 -7.89
N LEU A 74 -7.32 0.87 -8.27
CA LEU A 74 -7.31 -0.40 -8.99
C LEU A 74 -6.52 -0.29 -10.30
N GLU A 75 -6.77 0.75 -11.07
CA GLU A 75 -6.05 0.97 -12.32
C GLU A 75 -4.56 1.23 -12.09
N MET A 76 -4.22 1.95 -11.01
CA MET A 76 -2.83 2.20 -10.65
C MET A 76 -2.08 0.90 -10.36
N VAL A 77 -2.67 0.02 -9.55
CA VAL A 77 -2.04 -1.26 -9.20
C VAL A 77 -1.93 -2.17 -10.42
N LYS A 78 -2.98 -2.21 -11.20
CA LYS A 78 -3.04 -3.01 -12.42
C LYS A 78 -1.91 -2.67 -13.38
N GLY A 79 -1.67 -1.38 -13.57
CA GLY A 79 -0.64 -0.89 -14.48
C GLY A 79 0.78 -1.21 -14.03
N GLN A 80 0.99 -1.56 -12.77
CA GLN A 80 2.32 -1.85 -12.25
C GLN A 80 2.68 -3.33 -12.31
N ASN A 81 1.78 -4.20 -12.71
CA ASN A 81 2.00 -5.64 -12.73
C ASN A 81 2.48 -6.15 -11.38
N ALA A 82 1.77 -5.74 -10.31
CA ALA A 82 2.16 -6.07 -8.95
C ALA A 82 1.96 -7.55 -8.63
N ASP A 83 2.90 -8.12 -7.89
CA ASP A 83 2.80 -9.47 -7.38
C ASP A 83 2.30 -9.49 -5.95
N LEU A 84 2.39 -8.37 -5.25
CA LEU A 84 2.00 -8.23 -3.86
C LEU A 84 1.58 -6.79 -3.58
N PHE A 85 0.49 -6.61 -2.87
CA PHE A 85 -0.02 -5.30 -2.46
C PHE A 85 0.04 -5.19 -0.94
N ILE A 86 0.65 -4.11 -0.43
CA ILE A 86 0.81 -3.90 1.01
C ILE A 86 0.20 -2.56 1.38
N ALA A 87 -0.69 -2.56 2.38
CA ALA A 87 -1.30 -1.34 2.90
C ALA A 87 -0.95 -1.16 4.37
N GLY A 88 -0.63 0.05 4.78
CA GLY A 88 -0.35 0.36 6.17
C GLY A 88 1.06 0.82 6.42
N PRO A 89 1.43 0.98 7.69
CA PRO A 89 0.74 0.51 8.91
C PRO A 89 -0.45 1.40 9.27
N ALA A 90 -1.56 0.78 9.62
CA ALA A 90 -2.82 1.50 9.85
C ALA A 90 -2.95 2.08 11.27
N PHE A 91 -2.24 1.55 12.24
CA PHE A 91 -2.21 2.00 13.63
C PHE A 91 -3.59 2.16 14.29
N ASN A 92 -4.56 1.36 13.89
CA ASN A 92 -5.94 1.46 14.39
C ASN A 92 -6.57 2.82 14.11
N ALA A 93 -6.05 3.58 13.16
CA ALA A 93 -6.62 4.87 12.78
C ALA A 93 -7.93 4.63 12.03
N GLY A 94 -9.02 5.27 12.49
CA GLY A 94 -10.37 5.02 11.99
C GLY A 94 -10.49 5.03 10.46
N ARG A 95 -10.41 6.22 9.85
CA ARG A 95 -10.58 6.35 8.40
C ARG A 95 -9.47 5.66 7.61
N TYR A 96 -8.24 5.79 8.06
CA TYR A 96 -7.10 5.16 7.40
C TYR A 96 -7.18 3.64 7.49
N GLY A 97 -7.54 3.11 8.66
CA GLY A 97 -7.70 1.68 8.83
C GLY A 97 -8.78 1.11 7.93
N VAL A 98 -9.92 1.80 7.83
CA VAL A 98 -11.00 1.41 6.92
C VAL A 98 -10.54 1.47 5.47
N ALA A 99 -9.81 2.51 5.10
CA ALA A 99 -9.30 2.67 3.74
C ALA A 99 -8.34 1.53 3.38
N CYS A 100 -7.40 1.22 4.27
CA CYS A 100 -6.46 0.11 4.04
C CYS A 100 -7.18 -1.22 3.84
N GLY A 101 -8.16 -1.52 4.70
CA GLY A 101 -8.94 -2.75 4.61
C GLY A 101 -9.74 -2.82 3.31
N THR A 102 -10.42 -1.74 2.97
CA THR A 102 -11.25 -1.67 1.76
C THR A 102 -10.40 -1.85 0.50
N VAL A 103 -9.27 -1.18 0.43
CA VAL A 103 -8.38 -1.28 -0.73
C VAL A 103 -7.80 -2.69 -0.84
N CYS A 104 -7.36 -3.27 0.27
CA CYS A 104 -6.83 -4.64 0.27
C CYS A 104 -7.86 -5.64 -0.23
N ASP A 105 -9.11 -5.55 0.26
CA ASP A 105 -10.18 -6.44 -0.18
C ASP A 105 -10.44 -6.30 -1.68
N MET A 106 -10.49 -5.07 -2.16
CA MET A 106 -10.71 -4.80 -3.58
C MET A 106 -9.60 -5.38 -4.45
N ILE A 107 -8.36 -5.15 -4.09
CA ILE A 107 -7.21 -5.64 -4.88
C ILE A 107 -7.20 -7.16 -4.89
N LYS A 108 -7.48 -7.78 -3.75
CA LYS A 108 -7.54 -9.23 -3.65
C LYS A 108 -8.62 -9.81 -4.56
N GLU A 109 -9.82 -9.22 -4.54
CA GLU A 109 -10.94 -9.68 -5.34
C GLU A 109 -10.75 -9.44 -6.84
N GLU A 110 -10.29 -8.24 -7.21
CA GLU A 110 -10.23 -7.85 -8.60
C GLU A 110 -8.99 -8.35 -9.33
N LEU A 111 -7.86 -8.41 -8.65
CA LEU A 111 -6.60 -8.80 -9.28
C LEU A 111 -6.10 -10.19 -8.88
N GLY A 112 -6.64 -10.73 -7.80
CA GLY A 112 -6.27 -12.06 -7.34
C GLY A 112 -4.84 -12.18 -6.79
N ILE A 113 -4.19 -11.06 -6.51
CA ILE A 113 -2.84 -11.08 -5.95
C ILE A 113 -2.88 -11.08 -4.42
N PRO A 114 -1.83 -11.58 -3.76
CA PRO A 114 -1.74 -11.52 -2.31
C PRO A 114 -1.74 -10.08 -1.80
N VAL A 115 -2.35 -9.86 -0.63
CA VAL A 115 -2.37 -8.55 0.02
C VAL A 115 -1.93 -8.69 1.47
N VAL A 116 -1.33 -7.63 2.00
CA VAL A 116 -0.95 -7.51 3.40
C VAL A 116 -1.53 -6.23 3.94
N MET A 117 -2.22 -6.31 5.07
CA MET A 117 -2.65 -5.14 5.81
C MET A 117 -2.01 -5.21 7.18
N ALA A 118 -1.26 -4.19 7.56
CA ALA A 118 -0.51 -4.18 8.80
C ALA A 118 -1.07 -3.17 9.80
N ILE A 119 -0.95 -3.48 11.08
CA ILE A 119 -1.43 -2.63 12.16
C ILE A 119 -0.36 -1.64 12.61
N ASN A 120 0.88 -2.08 12.72
CA ASN A 120 2.00 -1.24 13.15
C ASN A 120 3.26 -1.59 12.36
N MET A 121 4.36 -0.89 12.64
CA MET A 121 5.59 -1.10 11.87
C MET A 121 6.18 -2.50 12.02
N MET A 122 6.15 -3.05 13.22
CA MET A 122 6.64 -4.42 13.42
C MET A 122 5.79 -5.42 12.64
N ASP A 123 4.48 -5.27 12.73
CA ASP A 123 3.53 -6.12 12.01
C ASP A 123 3.72 -6.00 10.49
N LEU A 124 3.93 -4.77 10.00
CA LEU A 124 4.17 -4.51 8.58
C LEU A 124 5.39 -5.28 8.07
N VAL A 125 6.50 -5.14 8.74
CA VAL A 125 7.75 -5.79 8.34
C VAL A 125 7.63 -7.30 8.44
N GLN A 126 7.06 -7.80 9.53
CA GLN A 126 6.94 -9.24 9.78
C GLN A 126 5.98 -9.91 8.80
N LYS A 127 4.78 -9.38 8.64
CA LYS A 127 3.80 -9.96 7.70
C LYS A 127 4.27 -9.92 6.27
N SER A 128 4.88 -8.80 5.87
CA SER A 128 5.37 -8.64 4.50
C SER A 128 6.55 -9.58 4.23
N GLY A 129 7.45 -9.70 5.19
CA GLY A 129 8.57 -10.63 5.08
C GLY A 129 8.11 -12.08 5.00
N ASN A 130 7.15 -12.46 5.85
CA ASN A 130 6.59 -13.81 5.84
C ASN A 130 5.89 -14.11 4.51
N LYS A 131 5.16 -13.15 3.98
CA LYS A 131 4.44 -13.32 2.72
C LYS A 131 5.40 -13.56 1.57
N ILE A 132 6.46 -12.78 1.50
CA ILE A 132 7.47 -12.91 0.47
C ILE A 132 8.17 -14.27 0.58
N HIS A 133 8.50 -14.68 1.80
CA HIS A 133 9.15 -15.95 2.04
C HIS A 133 8.29 -17.13 1.60
N ILE A 134 7.00 -17.09 1.94
CA ILE A 134 6.05 -18.13 1.56
C ILE A 134 5.86 -18.18 0.04
N ASP A 135 5.70 -17.02 -0.60
CA ASP A 135 5.49 -16.95 -2.05
C ASP A 135 6.71 -17.43 -2.83
N LYS A 136 7.86 -17.44 -2.20
CA LYS A 136 9.09 -17.90 -2.81
C LYS A 136 9.21 -19.43 -2.84
N LEU A 137 8.49 -20.06 -1.95
CA LEU A 137 8.49 -21.52 -1.87
C LEU A 137 7.55 -22.13 -2.92
#